data_0fdab825f4861d145f69c3243233dbd0
#
_entry.id   0fdab825f4861d145f69c3243233dbd0
#
_cell.length_a   1.000
_cell.length_b   1.000
_cell.length_c   1.000
_cell.angle_alpha   90.00
_cell.angle_beta   90.00
_cell.angle_gamma   90.00
#
_symmetry.space_group_name_H-M   'P 1'
#
loop_
_entity.id
_entity.type
_entity.pdbx_description
1 polymer ?
#
loop_
_entity_poly.entity_id
_entity_poly.type
_entity_poly.pdbx_seq_one_letter_code
_entity_poly.pdbx_strand_id
1 'polypeptide(L)'
;MKTFFKRCILFVSIIFIWYLCSKNANHLFVPDPKDVFNDLMILVKNGQIFIAIKYSFLRVLIAAIISAAIAIPVGLLVYNVGLARDILNPIINVMRYLPVTAFYPLLIMWFGIDETMKISFLFIATFVYMMPSVLLCLEEVNQDLIDTGLTIGMSKLQTIYKIQVPATLPSILNSFIMMFGIGFTYLSVCETVNAKYGLGYIIQQSSARGKTDMVFMAIIVIVLISIVFDYVSTVSCTHLRAHETKANLVC
;
A
#
# COMPACT_ATOMS: atom_id res chain seq x y z
N MET A 1 4.66 -8.41 28.38
CA MET A 1 4.52 -7.23 29.27
C MET A 1 5.65 -6.20 29.05
N LYS A 2 6.94 -6.57 29.10
CA LYS A 2 8.08 -5.64 28.91
C LYS A 2 8.10 -4.93 27.53
N THR A 3 7.73 -5.59 26.47
CA THR A 3 7.68 -5.02 25.10
C THR A 3 6.53 -4.02 24.90
N PHE A 4 5.38 -4.27 25.49
CA PHE A 4 4.25 -3.34 25.46
C PHE A 4 4.60 -2.03 26.19
N PHE A 5 5.19 -2.14 27.37
CA PHE A 5 5.63 -0.99 28.16
C PHE A 5 6.67 -0.13 27.43
N LYS A 6 7.65 -0.77 26.77
CA LYS A 6 8.62 -0.05 25.93
C LYS A 6 7.97 0.72 24.75
N ARG A 7 6.96 0.11 24.11
CA ARG A 7 6.22 0.78 23.04
C ARG A 7 5.40 1.97 23.54
N CYS A 8 4.77 1.86 24.70
CA CYS A 8 4.06 2.98 25.34
C CYS A 8 5.00 4.13 25.69
N ILE A 9 6.18 3.83 26.26
CA ILE A 9 7.19 4.86 26.57
C ILE A 9 7.64 5.57 25.28
N LEU A 10 7.93 4.82 24.21
CA LEU A 10 8.33 5.41 22.95
C LEU A 10 7.23 6.35 22.40
N PHE A 11 5.97 5.93 22.43
CA PHE A 11 4.85 6.73 21.94
C PHE A 11 4.68 8.02 22.75
N VAL A 12 4.74 7.91 24.08
CA VAL A 12 4.67 9.07 24.98
C VAL A 12 5.86 10.01 24.76
N SER A 13 7.07 9.48 24.56
CA SER A 13 8.26 10.32 24.30
C SER A 13 8.17 11.05 22.98
N ILE A 14 7.61 10.44 21.91
CA ILE A 14 7.37 11.12 20.61
C ILE A 14 6.40 12.29 20.78
N ILE A 15 5.26 12.08 21.47
CA ILE A 15 4.28 13.14 21.73
C ILE A 15 4.90 14.25 22.59
N PHE A 16 5.71 13.90 23.59
CA PHE A 16 6.37 14.86 24.45
C PHE A 16 7.39 15.70 23.68
N ILE A 17 8.20 15.09 22.83
CA ILE A 17 9.14 15.80 21.94
C ILE A 17 8.37 16.74 21.01
N TRP A 18 7.29 16.27 20.39
CA TRP A 18 6.45 17.11 19.54
C TRP A 18 5.90 18.32 20.30
N TYR A 19 5.38 18.12 21.52
CA TYR A 19 4.89 19.19 22.38
C TYR A 19 5.99 20.22 22.73
N LEU A 20 7.21 19.76 23.04
CA LEU A 20 8.34 20.66 23.29
C LEU A 20 8.74 21.44 22.02
N CYS A 21 8.75 20.79 20.88
CA CYS A 21 9.03 21.45 19.60
C CYS A 21 7.97 22.51 19.27
N SER A 22 6.68 22.22 19.50
CA SER A 22 5.62 23.20 19.23
C SER A 22 5.69 24.43 20.12
N LYS A 23 6.20 24.30 21.35
CA LYS A 23 6.40 25.43 22.27
C LYS A 23 7.52 26.38 21.86
N ASN A 24 8.56 25.81 21.22
CA ASN A 24 9.78 26.57 20.84
C ASN A 24 9.74 27.04 19.37
N ALA A 25 8.87 26.49 18.55
CA ALA A 25 8.69 26.84 17.16
C ALA A 25 7.50 27.76 16.93
N ASN A 26 7.48 28.45 15.78
CA ASN A 26 6.29 29.17 15.37
C ASN A 26 5.15 28.18 15.09
N HIS A 27 3.97 28.41 15.69
CA HIS A 27 2.77 27.59 15.53
C HIS A 27 2.37 27.38 14.05
N LEU A 28 2.75 28.29 13.17
CA LEU A 28 2.52 28.16 11.74
C LEU A 28 3.29 26.97 11.13
N PHE A 29 4.43 26.57 11.69
CA PHE A 29 5.26 25.48 11.17
C PHE A 29 5.07 24.18 11.97
N VAL A 30 4.95 24.29 13.29
CA VAL A 30 4.77 23.13 14.19
C VAL A 30 3.56 23.40 15.08
N PRO A 31 2.38 22.86 14.73
CA PRO A 31 1.15 23.07 15.50
C PRO A 31 1.19 22.36 16.85
N ASP A 32 0.40 22.87 17.79
CA ASP A 32 0.25 22.21 19.10
C ASP A 32 -0.54 20.89 18.93
N PRO A 33 -0.08 19.79 19.55
CA PRO A 33 -0.83 18.52 19.54
C PRO A 33 -2.30 18.64 19.94
N LYS A 34 -2.62 19.61 20.81
CA LYS A 34 -4.02 19.88 21.23
C LYS A 34 -4.88 20.43 20.09
N ASP A 35 -4.33 21.33 19.28
CA ASP A 35 -5.04 21.93 18.16
C ASP A 35 -5.31 20.89 17.08
N VAL A 36 -4.31 20.05 16.77
CA VAL A 36 -4.45 18.91 15.85
C VAL A 36 -5.54 17.94 16.32
N PHE A 37 -5.61 17.64 17.62
CA PHE A 37 -6.65 16.77 18.19
C PHE A 37 -8.03 17.42 18.15
N ASN A 38 -8.14 18.72 18.44
CA ASN A 38 -9.39 19.47 18.37
C ASN A 38 -9.96 19.48 16.94
N ASP A 39 -9.12 19.71 15.94
CA ASP A 39 -9.51 19.67 14.53
C ASP A 39 -10.00 18.29 14.12
N LEU A 40 -9.33 17.22 14.57
CA LEU A 40 -9.81 15.86 14.36
C LEU A 40 -11.22 15.69 14.95
N MET A 41 -11.44 16.15 16.18
CA MET A 41 -12.75 16.03 16.84
C MET A 41 -13.85 16.83 16.13
N ILE A 42 -13.53 17.98 15.57
CA ILE A 42 -14.45 18.77 14.75
C ILE A 42 -14.86 18.01 13.49
N LEU A 43 -13.89 17.45 12.74
CA LEU A 43 -14.16 16.69 11.52
C LEU A 43 -14.87 15.37 11.78
N VAL A 44 -14.63 14.74 12.94
CA VAL A 44 -15.34 13.53 13.39
C VAL A 44 -16.82 13.87 13.67
N LYS A 45 -17.08 14.93 14.44
CA LYS A 45 -18.45 15.38 14.77
C LYS A 45 -19.26 15.77 13.54
N ASN A 46 -18.61 16.39 12.54
CA ASN A 46 -19.25 16.79 11.30
C ASN A 46 -19.33 15.64 10.26
N GLY A 47 -18.80 14.47 10.57
CA GLY A 47 -18.79 13.31 9.68
C GLY A 47 -17.84 13.43 8.47
N GLN A 48 -17.19 14.58 8.26
CA GLN A 48 -16.35 14.86 7.09
C GLN A 48 -15.13 13.94 7.00
N ILE A 49 -14.54 13.57 8.15
CA ILE A 49 -13.40 12.69 8.19
C ILE A 49 -13.72 11.29 7.65
N PHE A 50 -14.89 10.74 7.95
CA PHE A 50 -15.31 9.42 7.48
C PHE A 50 -15.53 9.41 5.97
N ILE A 51 -16.05 10.49 5.41
CA ILE A 51 -16.21 10.65 3.96
C ILE A 51 -14.83 10.71 3.31
N ALA A 52 -13.91 11.52 3.84
CA ALA A 52 -12.54 11.64 3.33
C ALA A 52 -11.82 10.29 3.38
N ILE A 53 -11.87 9.58 4.51
CA ILE A 53 -11.27 8.24 4.66
C ILE A 53 -11.83 7.27 3.62
N LYS A 54 -13.17 7.23 3.46
CA LYS A 54 -13.82 6.32 2.52
C LYS A 54 -13.32 6.52 1.09
N TYR A 55 -13.29 7.77 0.61
CA TYR A 55 -12.87 8.06 -0.78
C TYR A 55 -11.38 7.75 -0.99
N SER A 56 -10.52 8.17 -0.08
CA SER A 56 -9.08 7.89 -0.15
C SER A 56 -8.79 6.39 -0.09
N PHE A 57 -9.41 5.67 0.83
CA PHE A 57 -9.27 4.23 0.98
C PHE A 57 -9.72 3.47 -0.27
N LEU A 58 -10.88 3.80 -0.82
CA LEU A 58 -11.40 3.15 -2.02
C LEU A 58 -10.51 3.39 -3.25
N ARG A 59 -9.97 4.59 -3.44
CA ARG A 59 -9.04 4.88 -4.55
C ARG A 59 -7.80 4.01 -4.46
N VAL A 60 -7.16 3.94 -3.28
CA VAL A 60 -5.97 3.12 -3.08
C VAL A 60 -6.29 1.63 -3.24
N LEU A 61 -7.42 1.17 -2.68
CA LEU A 61 -7.83 -0.22 -2.77
C LEU A 61 -8.09 -0.65 -4.22
N ILE A 62 -8.84 0.14 -4.99
CA ILE A 62 -9.12 -0.16 -6.41
C ILE A 62 -7.81 -0.21 -7.20
N ALA A 63 -6.93 0.76 -7.02
CA ALA A 63 -5.64 0.80 -7.71
C ALA A 63 -4.76 -0.40 -7.37
N ALA A 64 -4.68 -0.78 -6.09
CA ALA A 64 -3.91 -1.95 -5.64
C ALA A 64 -4.48 -3.26 -6.18
N ILE A 65 -5.81 -3.42 -6.20
CA ILE A 65 -6.47 -4.62 -6.78
C ILE A 65 -6.18 -4.72 -8.28
N ILE A 66 -6.29 -3.63 -9.03
CA ILE A 66 -5.98 -3.62 -10.48
C ILE A 66 -4.50 -3.96 -10.69
N SER A 67 -3.60 -3.40 -9.88
CA SER A 67 -2.17 -3.71 -9.93
C SER A 67 -1.89 -5.19 -9.70
N ALA A 68 -2.49 -5.79 -8.67
CA ALA A 68 -2.34 -7.21 -8.38
C ALA A 68 -2.95 -8.09 -9.49
N ALA A 69 -4.15 -7.74 -9.98
CA ALA A 69 -4.83 -8.47 -11.03
C ALA A 69 -4.05 -8.53 -12.35
N ILE A 70 -3.19 -7.53 -12.61
CA ILE A 70 -2.31 -7.52 -13.79
C ILE A 70 -0.94 -8.11 -13.45
N ALA A 71 -0.34 -7.75 -12.32
CA ALA A 71 1.01 -8.18 -11.95
C ALA A 71 1.11 -9.69 -11.72
N ILE A 72 0.08 -10.33 -11.14
CA ILE A 72 0.11 -11.77 -10.86
C ILE A 72 0.14 -12.60 -12.15
N PRO A 73 -0.79 -12.45 -13.11
CA PRO A 73 -0.74 -13.21 -14.36
C PRO A 73 0.52 -12.93 -15.19
N VAL A 74 0.93 -11.66 -15.27
CA VAL A 74 2.15 -11.28 -16.01
C VAL A 74 3.38 -11.87 -15.33
N GLY A 75 3.47 -11.84 -13.99
CA GLY A 75 4.55 -12.45 -13.23
C GLY A 75 4.65 -13.96 -13.46
N LEU A 76 3.51 -14.68 -13.42
CA LEU A 76 3.45 -16.09 -13.74
C LEU A 76 3.92 -16.39 -15.17
N LEU A 77 3.54 -15.56 -16.13
CA LEU A 77 3.99 -15.69 -17.52
C LEU A 77 5.51 -15.48 -17.62
N VAL A 78 6.04 -14.43 -17.04
CA VAL A 78 7.49 -14.10 -17.05
C VAL A 78 8.30 -15.19 -16.35
N TYR A 79 7.81 -15.73 -15.24
CA TYR A 79 8.50 -16.78 -14.50
C TYR A 79 8.57 -18.10 -15.28
N ASN A 80 7.45 -18.52 -15.91
CA ASN A 80 7.31 -19.84 -16.52
C ASN A 80 7.69 -19.91 -18.02
N VAL A 81 7.80 -18.76 -18.70
CA VAL A 81 8.09 -18.69 -20.14
C VAL A 81 9.43 -17.99 -20.38
N GLY A 82 10.46 -18.73 -20.83
CA GLY A 82 11.82 -18.20 -21.02
C GLY A 82 11.88 -16.96 -21.90
N LEU A 83 11.19 -16.97 -23.04
CA LEU A 83 11.13 -15.79 -23.94
C LEU A 83 10.55 -14.56 -23.24
N ALA A 84 9.48 -14.73 -22.45
CA ALA A 84 8.90 -13.62 -21.69
C ALA A 84 9.86 -13.13 -20.60
N ARG A 85 10.58 -14.04 -19.95
CA ARG A 85 11.62 -13.72 -18.95
C ARG A 85 12.73 -12.88 -19.58
N ASP A 86 13.28 -13.32 -20.69
CA ASP A 86 14.41 -12.65 -21.35
C ASP A 86 14.07 -11.22 -21.81
N ILE A 87 12.83 -10.99 -22.25
CA ILE A 87 12.36 -9.68 -22.74
C ILE A 87 11.88 -8.78 -21.60
N LEU A 88 11.06 -9.28 -20.69
CA LEU A 88 10.35 -8.46 -19.70
C LEU A 88 11.13 -8.25 -18.41
N ASN A 89 11.95 -9.22 -17.98
CA ASN A 89 12.68 -9.13 -16.71
C ASN A 89 13.61 -7.91 -16.62
N PRO A 90 14.39 -7.55 -17.66
CA PRO A 90 15.18 -6.32 -17.62
C PRO A 90 14.34 -5.07 -17.44
N ILE A 91 13.16 -5.01 -18.08
CA ILE A 91 12.22 -3.88 -17.97
C ILE A 91 11.65 -3.81 -16.57
N ILE A 92 11.17 -4.93 -16.03
CA ILE A 92 10.57 -5.03 -14.68
C ILE A 92 11.56 -4.60 -13.61
N ASN A 93 12.84 -5.00 -13.73
CA ASN A 93 13.87 -4.63 -12.76
C ASN A 93 14.16 -3.13 -12.72
N VAL A 94 13.96 -2.42 -13.82
CA VAL A 94 14.19 -0.97 -13.92
C VAL A 94 12.94 -0.17 -13.53
N MET A 95 11.75 -0.78 -13.57
CA MET A 95 10.48 -0.08 -13.28
C MET A 95 10.49 0.65 -11.93
N ARG A 96 11.10 0.06 -10.89
CA ARG A 96 11.19 0.65 -9.55
C ARG A 96 11.91 2.01 -9.50
N TYR A 97 12.69 2.36 -10.51
CA TYR A 97 13.42 3.63 -10.60
C TYR A 97 12.62 4.72 -11.33
N LEU A 98 11.42 4.39 -11.85
CA LEU A 98 10.58 5.36 -12.53
C LEU A 98 10.08 6.42 -11.53
N PRO A 99 10.29 7.71 -11.83
CA PRO A 99 9.72 8.79 -11.01
C PRO A 99 8.22 8.90 -11.28
N VAL A 100 7.42 8.13 -10.54
CA VAL A 100 5.96 8.02 -10.74
C VAL A 100 5.27 9.39 -10.75
N THR A 101 5.73 10.31 -9.91
CA THR A 101 5.20 11.68 -9.83
C THR A 101 5.36 12.48 -11.13
N ALA A 102 6.36 12.14 -11.96
CA ALA A 102 6.56 12.78 -13.26
C ALA A 102 5.45 12.43 -14.28
N PHE A 103 4.75 11.31 -14.08
CA PHE A 103 3.61 10.93 -14.92
C PHE A 103 2.33 11.72 -14.63
N TYR A 104 2.29 12.40 -13.47
CA TYR A 104 1.09 13.09 -13.03
C TYR A 104 0.53 14.10 -14.04
N PRO A 105 1.33 15.04 -14.63
CA PRO A 105 0.85 15.94 -15.65
C PRO A 105 0.37 15.24 -16.94
N LEU A 106 1.05 14.15 -17.34
CA LEU A 106 0.67 13.37 -18.51
C LEU A 106 -0.69 12.68 -18.30
N LEU A 107 -0.92 12.14 -17.11
CA LEU A 107 -2.19 11.50 -16.77
C LEU A 107 -3.36 12.49 -16.77
N ILE A 108 -3.11 13.74 -16.33
CA ILE A 108 -4.10 14.82 -16.44
C ILE A 108 -4.43 15.10 -17.94
N MET A 109 -3.43 15.12 -18.80
CA MET A 109 -3.65 15.35 -20.24
C MET A 109 -4.41 14.20 -20.90
N TRP A 110 -4.16 12.94 -20.48
CA TRP A 110 -4.77 11.77 -21.09
C TRP A 110 -6.17 11.45 -20.55
N PHE A 111 -6.37 11.58 -19.24
CA PHE A 111 -7.59 11.15 -18.55
C PHE A 111 -8.40 12.32 -17.97
N GLY A 112 -7.92 13.57 -18.13
CA GLY A 112 -8.53 14.71 -17.46
C GLY A 112 -8.25 14.76 -15.96
N ILE A 113 -9.13 15.44 -15.23
CA ILE A 113 -8.99 15.69 -13.77
C ILE A 113 -9.96 14.87 -12.91
N ASP A 114 -10.56 13.83 -13.48
CA ASP A 114 -11.58 13.00 -12.86
C ASP A 114 -11.00 11.86 -12.01
N GLU A 115 -11.86 11.01 -11.45
CA GLU A 115 -11.49 9.86 -10.62
C GLU A 115 -10.61 8.85 -11.38
N THR A 116 -10.82 8.72 -12.72
CA THR A 116 -10.03 7.83 -13.58
C THR A 116 -8.54 8.19 -13.54
N MET A 117 -8.21 9.48 -13.61
CA MET A 117 -6.83 9.95 -13.52
C MET A 117 -6.21 9.59 -12.16
N LYS A 118 -6.95 9.80 -11.07
CA LYS A 118 -6.47 9.51 -9.71
C LYS A 118 -6.18 8.03 -9.51
N ILE A 119 -7.11 7.17 -9.97
CA ILE A 119 -6.96 5.71 -9.91
C ILE A 119 -5.81 5.26 -10.81
N SER A 120 -5.67 5.82 -12.03
CA SER A 120 -4.58 5.49 -12.95
C SER A 120 -3.21 5.88 -12.39
N PHE A 121 -3.11 7.04 -11.72
CA PHE A 121 -1.88 7.45 -11.06
C PHE A 121 -1.50 6.50 -9.92
N LEU A 122 -2.45 6.17 -9.04
CA LEU A 122 -2.24 5.22 -7.94
C LEU A 122 -1.94 3.80 -8.47
N PHE A 123 -2.58 3.40 -9.57
CA PHE A 123 -2.29 2.14 -10.24
C PHE A 123 -0.82 2.09 -10.70
N ILE A 124 -0.33 3.09 -11.41
CA ILE A 124 1.09 3.12 -11.83
C ILE A 124 2.00 3.10 -10.60
N ALA A 125 1.67 3.91 -9.57
CA ALA A 125 2.46 3.99 -8.35
C ALA A 125 2.56 2.64 -7.62
N THR A 126 1.49 1.87 -7.57
CA THR A 126 1.49 0.54 -6.92
C THR A 126 2.04 -0.55 -7.84
N PHE A 127 1.75 -0.51 -9.14
CA PHE A 127 2.15 -1.52 -10.12
C PHE A 127 3.65 -1.62 -10.30
N VAL A 128 4.34 -0.47 -10.34
CA VAL A 128 5.82 -0.38 -10.47
C VAL A 128 6.55 -1.18 -9.38
N TYR A 129 5.98 -1.27 -8.19
CA TYR A 129 6.55 -2.05 -7.08
C TYR A 129 5.94 -3.45 -6.98
N MET A 130 4.66 -3.61 -7.31
CA MET A 130 3.96 -4.90 -7.25
C MET A 130 4.55 -5.91 -8.22
N MET A 131 4.87 -5.50 -9.43
CA MET A 131 5.38 -6.38 -10.48
C MET A 131 6.70 -7.08 -10.10
N PRO A 132 7.78 -6.36 -9.66
CA PRO A 132 8.99 -7.00 -9.18
C PRO A 132 8.76 -7.86 -7.94
N SER A 133 7.86 -7.45 -7.03
CA SER A 133 7.56 -8.21 -5.82
C SER A 133 6.90 -9.55 -6.13
N VAL A 134 6.00 -9.61 -7.11
CA VAL A 134 5.38 -10.86 -7.55
C VAL A 134 6.44 -11.82 -8.10
N LEU A 135 7.39 -11.33 -8.91
CA LEU A 135 8.47 -12.18 -9.42
C LEU A 135 9.34 -12.74 -8.30
N LEU A 136 9.70 -11.91 -7.32
CA LEU A 136 10.47 -12.39 -6.15
C LEU A 136 9.70 -13.47 -5.38
N CYS A 137 8.40 -13.31 -5.16
CA CYS A 137 7.57 -14.32 -4.50
C CYS A 137 7.53 -15.64 -5.28
N LEU A 138 7.54 -15.58 -6.62
CA LEU A 138 7.57 -16.78 -7.47
C LEU A 138 8.95 -17.47 -7.44
N GLU A 139 10.03 -16.71 -7.33
CA GLU A 139 11.40 -17.22 -7.22
C GLU A 139 11.69 -17.87 -5.86
N GLU A 140 10.97 -17.47 -4.80
CA GLU A 140 11.09 -18.07 -3.46
C GLU A 140 10.46 -19.46 -3.33
N VAL A 141 9.67 -19.91 -4.31
CA VAL A 141 9.06 -21.25 -4.28
C VAL A 141 10.13 -22.32 -4.35
N ASN A 142 10.08 -23.28 -3.44
CA ASN A 142 11.01 -24.41 -3.44
C ASN A 142 10.86 -25.22 -4.74
N GLN A 143 11.94 -25.32 -5.51
CA GLN A 143 11.99 -26.06 -6.76
C GLN A 143 11.69 -27.55 -6.57
N ASP A 144 12.06 -28.14 -5.44
CA ASP A 144 11.76 -29.54 -5.13
C ASP A 144 10.26 -29.84 -5.16
N LEU A 145 9.41 -28.87 -4.78
CA LEU A 145 7.95 -29.01 -4.88
C LEU A 145 7.48 -29.05 -6.33
N ILE A 146 8.06 -28.22 -7.19
CA ILE A 146 7.74 -28.16 -8.61
C ILE A 146 8.17 -29.46 -9.28
N ASP A 147 9.41 -29.93 -9.02
CA ASP A 147 9.98 -31.14 -9.57
C ASP A 147 9.24 -32.41 -9.11
N THR A 148 8.80 -32.43 -7.85
CA THR A 148 7.92 -33.48 -7.33
C THR A 148 6.62 -33.55 -8.12
N GLY A 149 5.97 -32.42 -8.36
CA GLY A 149 4.75 -32.36 -9.17
C GLY A 149 4.94 -32.93 -10.58
N LEU A 150 6.04 -32.58 -11.24
CA LEU A 150 6.38 -33.07 -12.57
C LEU A 150 6.68 -34.58 -12.54
N THR A 151 7.38 -35.08 -11.52
CA THR A 151 7.74 -36.49 -11.35
C THR A 151 6.52 -37.41 -11.18
N ILE A 152 5.48 -36.94 -10.48
CA ILE A 152 4.21 -37.66 -10.33
C ILE A 152 3.29 -37.52 -11.56
N GLY A 153 3.78 -36.91 -12.66
CA GLY A 153 3.07 -36.84 -13.93
C GLY A 153 2.14 -35.63 -14.10
N MET A 154 2.28 -34.57 -13.29
CA MET A 154 1.53 -33.34 -13.52
C MET A 154 2.04 -32.64 -14.78
N SER A 155 1.12 -32.06 -15.57
CA SER A 155 1.47 -31.17 -16.65
C SER A 155 2.01 -29.83 -16.10
N LYS A 156 2.78 -29.07 -16.90
CA LYS A 156 3.30 -27.74 -16.53
C LYS A 156 2.19 -26.81 -16.01
N LEU A 157 1.02 -26.78 -16.66
CA LEU A 157 -0.11 -25.97 -16.23
C LEU A 157 -0.69 -26.44 -14.89
N GLN A 158 -0.78 -27.76 -14.67
CA GLN A 158 -1.24 -28.30 -13.40
C GLN A 158 -0.26 -27.95 -12.26
N THR A 159 1.05 -28.02 -12.50
CA THR A 159 2.08 -27.64 -11.54
C THR A 159 1.95 -26.14 -11.18
N ILE A 160 1.73 -25.28 -12.17
CA ILE A 160 1.51 -23.84 -11.91
C ILE A 160 0.29 -23.62 -11.01
N TYR A 161 -0.89 -24.14 -11.38
CA TYR A 161 -2.13 -23.85 -10.64
C TYR A 161 -2.26 -24.60 -9.32
N LYS A 162 -1.71 -25.81 -9.20
CA LYS A 162 -1.89 -26.65 -8.01
C LYS A 162 -0.74 -26.56 -7.01
N ILE A 163 0.45 -26.14 -7.44
CA ILE A 163 1.63 -26.06 -6.59
C ILE A 163 2.14 -24.62 -6.50
N GLN A 164 2.52 -24.02 -7.62
CA GLN A 164 3.19 -22.71 -7.61
C GLN A 164 2.28 -21.58 -7.11
N VAL A 165 1.06 -21.45 -7.65
CA VAL A 165 0.13 -20.39 -7.24
C VAL A 165 -0.24 -20.52 -5.76
N PRO A 166 -0.67 -21.67 -5.23
CA PRO A 166 -0.96 -21.80 -3.80
C PRO A 166 0.28 -21.51 -2.93
N ALA A 167 1.45 -22.01 -3.29
CA ALA A 167 2.68 -21.82 -2.52
C ALA A 167 3.13 -20.34 -2.46
N THR A 168 2.86 -19.55 -3.51
CA THR A 168 3.21 -18.12 -3.55
C THR A 168 2.14 -17.22 -2.94
N LEU A 169 0.91 -17.67 -2.78
CA LEU A 169 -0.22 -16.85 -2.37
C LEU A 169 0.03 -16.07 -1.07
N PRO A 170 0.58 -16.66 0.02
CA PRO A 170 0.87 -15.92 1.24
C PRO A 170 1.88 -14.80 1.05
N SER A 171 2.94 -15.03 0.26
CA SER A 171 3.97 -14.01 -0.04
C SER A 171 3.41 -12.89 -0.94
N ILE A 172 2.57 -13.24 -1.92
CA ILE A 172 1.86 -12.27 -2.76
C ILE A 172 0.90 -11.41 -1.94
N LEU A 173 0.17 -12.00 -0.98
CA LEU A 173 -0.70 -11.22 -0.08
C LEU A 173 0.09 -10.25 0.79
N ASN A 174 1.25 -10.65 1.31
CA ASN A 174 2.13 -9.73 2.03
C ASN A 174 2.63 -8.58 1.13
N SER A 175 3.01 -8.89 -0.10
CA SER A 175 3.39 -7.86 -1.09
C SER A 175 2.23 -6.92 -1.40
N PHE A 176 1.00 -7.42 -1.53
CA PHE A 176 -0.19 -6.62 -1.73
C PHE A 176 -0.42 -5.63 -0.57
N ILE A 177 -0.26 -6.07 0.68
CA ILE A 177 -0.40 -5.22 1.87
C ILE A 177 0.64 -4.09 1.84
N MET A 178 1.90 -4.40 1.51
CA MET A 178 2.95 -3.40 1.37
C MET A 178 2.63 -2.38 0.26
N MET A 179 2.14 -2.86 -0.89
CA MET A 179 1.78 -1.98 -2.03
C MET A 179 0.59 -1.10 -1.70
N PHE A 180 -0.35 -1.60 -0.91
CA PHE A 180 -1.45 -0.80 -0.39
C PHE A 180 -0.93 0.38 0.46
N GLY A 181 0.04 0.13 1.35
CA GLY A 181 0.73 1.18 2.11
C GLY A 181 1.43 2.22 1.21
N ILE A 182 2.13 1.76 0.15
CA ILE A 182 2.76 2.64 -0.84
C ILE A 182 1.70 3.52 -1.54
N GLY A 183 0.51 2.97 -1.84
CA GLY A 183 -0.59 3.73 -2.41
C GLY A 183 -0.96 4.96 -1.56
N PHE A 184 -0.95 4.85 -0.23
CA PHE A 184 -1.21 5.98 0.67
C PHE A 184 -0.12 7.06 0.62
N THR A 185 1.14 6.73 0.35
CA THR A 185 2.20 7.74 0.21
C THR A 185 1.98 8.61 -1.03
N TYR A 186 1.42 8.05 -2.11
CA TYR A 186 1.11 8.78 -3.34
C TYR A 186 -0.28 9.43 -3.34
N LEU A 187 -1.12 9.08 -2.36
CA LEU A 187 -2.50 9.58 -2.26
C LEU A 187 -2.58 11.10 -2.22
N SER A 188 -1.71 11.75 -1.43
CA SER A 188 -1.68 13.21 -1.31
C SER A 188 -1.47 13.88 -2.66
N VAL A 189 -0.62 13.31 -3.53
CA VAL A 189 -0.33 13.84 -4.87
C VAL A 189 -1.55 13.70 -5.78
N CYS A 190 -2.19 12.53 -5.83
CA CYS A 190 -3.31 12.32 -6.74
C CYS A 190 -4.58 13.11 -6.36
N GLU A 191 -4.72 13.45 -5.09
CA GLU A 191 -5.87 14.22 -4.58
C GLU A 191 -5.64 15.74 -4.57
N THR A 192 -4.49 16.24 -5.06
CA THR A 192 -4.22 17.69 -5.13
C THR A 192 -5.08 18.41 -6.18
N VAL A 193 -5.43 17.73 -7.28
CA VAL A 193 -6.19 18.34 -8.37
C VAL A 193 -7.62 17.81 -8.39
N ASN A 194 -8.56 18.73 -8.32
CA ASN A 194 -10.01 18.48 -8.46
C ASN A 194 -10.57 17.32 -7.61
N ALA A 195 -9.97 17.04 -6.44
CA ALA A 195 -10.62 16.17 -5.48
C ALA A 195 -11.67 16.96 -4.72
N LYS A 196 -12.89 16.42 -4.61
CA LYS A 196 -13.96 16.99 -3.77
C LYS A 196 -13.92 16.43 -2.35
N TYR A 197 -13.42 15.21 -2.20
CA TYR A 197 -13.32 14.48 -0.94
C TYR A 197 -12.04 13.66 -0.93
N GLY A 198 -11.42 13.54 0.23
CA GLY A 198 -10.23 12.74 0.45
C GLY A 198 -9.30 13.35 1.49
N LEU A 199 -8.39 12.54 2.03
CA LEU A 199 -7.41 12.99 3.01
C LEU A 199 -6.35 13.90 2.38
N GLY A 200 -5.90 13.57 1.15
CA GLY A 200 -5.00 14.42 0.38
C GLY A 200 -5.64 15.74 -0.03
N TYR A 201 -6.95 15.76 -0.31
CA TYR A 201 -7.70 16.99 -0.51
C TYR A 201 -7.70 17.89 0.75
N ILE A 202 -7.89 17.29 1.94
CA ILE A 202 -7.81 18.05 3.22
C ILE A 202 -6.40 18.63 3.37
N ILE A 203 -5.34 17.84 3.11
CA ILE A 203 -3.95 18.30 3.18
C ILE A 203 -3.75 19.50 2.25
N GLN A 204 -4.11 19.37 0.98
CA GLN A 204 -3.91 20.40 -0.02
C GLN A 204 -4.67 21.70 0.30
N GLN A 205 -5.94 21.58 0.65
CA GLN A 205 -6.78 22.74 0.96
C GLN A 205 -6.31 23.45 2.24
N SER A 206 -5.89 22.69 3.24
CA SER A 206 -5.40 23.24 4.52
C SER A 206 -4.03 23.88 4.35
N SER A 207 -3.13 23.25 3.58
CA SER A 207 -1.82 23.81 3.23
C SER A 207 -1.95 25.15 2.49
N ALA A 208 -2.85 25.23 1.50
CA ALA A 208 -3.12 26.48 0.76
C ALA A 208 -3.67 27.61 1.63
N ARG A 209 -4.28 27.27 2.78
CA ARG A 209 -4.83 28.23 3.74
C ARG A 209 -3.89 28.50 4.92
N GLY A 210 -2.70 27.90 4.95
CA GLY A 210 -1.76 28.01 6.07
C GLY A 210 -2.22 27.34 7.36
N LYS A 211 -3.19 26.39 7.30
CA LYS A 211 -3.68 25.63 8.45
C LYS A 211 -2.87 24.34 8.63
N THR A 212 -1.70 24.47 9.24
CA THR A 212 -0.78 23.34 9.44
C THR A 212 -1.30 22.31 10.43
N ASP A 213 -2.12 22.71 11.41
CA ASP A 213 -2.86 21.85 12.33
C ASP A 213 -3.69 20.78 11.60
N MET A 214 -4.50 21.21 10.62
CA MET A 214 -5.29 20.32 9.77
C MET A 214 -4.42 19.43 8.86
N VAL A 215 -3.28 19.92 8.38
CA VAL A 215 -2.33 19.11 7.58
C VAL A 215 -1.73 17.99 8.43
N PHE A 216 -1.24 18.31 9.63
CA PHE A 216 -0.73 17.30 10.57
C PHE A 216 -1.79 16.28 10.96
N MET A 217 -2.99 16.74 11.23
CA MET A 217 -4.14 15.88 11.53
C MET A 217 -4.38 14.87 10.41
N ALA A 218 -4.45 15.34 9.15
CA ALA A 218 -4.72 14.45 8.02
C ALA A 218 -3.58 13.45 7.78
N ILE A 219 -2.32 13.84 7.96
CA ILE A 219 -1.16 12.93 7.89
C ILE A 219 -1.26 11.86 8.99
N ILE A 220 -1.57 12.23 10.22
CA ILE A 220 -1.73 11.27 11.33
C ILE A 220 -2.86 10.28 11.02
N VAL A 221 -3.98 10.75 10.48
CA VAL A 221 -5.11 9.88 10.09
C VAL A 221 -4.68 8.90 8.99
N ILE A 222 -3.92 9.33 7.97
CA ILE A 222 -3.38 8.44 6.93
C ILE A 222 -2.51 7.34 7.56
N VAL A 223 -1.59 7.72 8.45
CA VAL A 223 -0.71 6.76 9.14
C VAL A 223 -1.52 5.77 9.98
N LEU A 224 -2.52 6.24 10.72
CA LEU A 224 -3.37 5.38 11.53
C LEU A 224 -4.16 4.37 10.67
N ILE A 225 -4.72 4.81 9.55
CA ILE A 225 -5.44 3.91 8.62
C ILE A 225 -4.48 2.86 8.06
N SER A 226 -3.28 3.26 7.65
CA SER A 226 -2.26 2.35 7.12
C SER A 226 -1.86 1.31 8.16
N ILE A 227 -1.64 1.71 9.43
CA ILE A 227 -1.31 0.79 10.53
C ILE A 227 -2.46 -0.18 10.81
N VAL A 228 -3.70 0.32 10.86
CA VAL A 228 -4.88 -0.54 11.08
C VAL A 228 -5.05 -1.54 9.95
N PHE A 229 -4.88 -1.11 8.69
CA PHE A 229 -4.96 -1.99 7.55
C PHE A 229 -3.86 -3.06 7.57
N ASP A 230 -2.61 -2.67 7.84
CA ASP A 230 -1.47 -3.59 7.95
C ASP A 230 -1.72 -4.63 9.06
N TYR A 231 -2.14 -4.18 10.23
CA TYR A 231 -2.45 -5.07 11.35
C TYR A 231 -3.55 -6.08 11.02
N VAL A 232 -4.70 -5.61 10.49
CA VAL A 232 -5.83 -6.47 10.12
C VAL A 232 -5.43 -7.47 9.04
N SER A 233 -4.70 -7.02 8.04
CA SER A 233 -4.25 -7.86 6.93
C SER A 233 -3.22 -8.89 7.37
N THR A 234 -2.25 -8.51 8.21
CA THR A 234 -1.23 -9.42 8.75
C THR A 234 -1.85 -10.51 9.62
N VAL A 235 -2.84 -10.17 10.45
CA VAL A 235 -3.58 -11.18 11.25
C VAL A 235 -4.31 -12.16 10.33
N SER A 236 -4.93 -11.67 9.25
CA SER A 236 -5.61 -12.52 8.27
C SER A 236 -4.62 -13.45 7.53
N CYS A 237 -3.45 -12.97 7.14
CA CYS A 237 -2.41 -13.78 6.49
C CYS A 237 -1.82 -14.83 7.44
N THR A 238 -1.63 -14.52 8.71
CA THR A 238 -1.13 -15.52 9.69
C THR A 238 -2.10 -16.64 9.91
N HIS A 239 -3.41 -16.38 9.87
CA HIS A 239 -4.44 -17.43 9.92
C HIS A 239 -4.41 -18.34 8.68
N LEU A 240 -4.22 -17.79 7.48
CA LEU A 240 -4.07 -18.58 6.25
C LEU A 240 -2.83 -19.49 6.31
N ARG A 241 -1.68 -18.95 6.75
CA ARG A 241 -0.43 -19.72 6.91
C ARG A 241 -0.54 -20.84 7.95
N ALA A 242 -1.29 -20.62 9.02
CA ALA A 242 -1.54 -21.65 10.05
C ALA A 242 -2.41 -22.80 9.52
N HIS A 243 -3.33 -22.54 8.58
CA HIS A 243 -4.11 -23.57 7.91
C HIS A 243 -3.28 -24.41 6.93
N GLU A 244 -2.36 -23.78 6.18
CA GLU A 244 -1.44 -24.49 5.27
C GLU A 244 -0.46 -25.40 6.01
N THR A 245 0.11 -24.95 7.13
CA THR A 245 1.01 -25.78 7.96
C THR A 245 0.29 -27.00 8.55
N LYS A 246 -0.98 -26.88 8.90
CA LYS A 246 -1.80 -28.02 9.34
C LYS A 246 -2.15 -28.99 8.21
N ALA A 247 -2.39 -28.48 7.01
CA ALA A 247 -2.66 -29.34 5.83
C ALA A 247 -1.39 -30.08 5.37
N ASN A 248 -0.21 -29.47 5.47
CA ASN A 248 1.08 -30.09 5.12
C ASN A 248 1.59 -31.09 6.18
N LEU A 249 1.00 -31.13 7.39
CA LEU A 249 1.32 -32.12 8.43
C LEU A 249 0.46 -33.40 8.34
N VAL A 250 -0.46 -33.48 7.38
CA VAL A 250 -1.38 -34.62 7.17
C VAL A 250 -1.03 -35.42 5.89
N CYS A 251 0.09 -35.10 5.22
CA CYS A 251 0.63 -35.91 4.13
C CYS A 251 1.94 -36.53 4.50
#